data_0ff771057e4c322befddf795e7b1cf23
#
_entry.id   0ff771057e4c322befddf795e7b1cf23
#
_cell.length_a   1.000
_cell.length_b   1.000
_cell.length_c   1.000
_cell.angle_alpha   90.00
_cell.angle_beta   90.00
_cell.angle_gamma   90.00
#
_symmetry.space_group_name_H-M   'P 1'
#
loop_
_entity.id
_entity.type
_entity.pdbx_description
1 polymer ?
#
loop_
_entity_poly.entity_id
_entity_poly.type
_entity_poly.pdbx_seq_one_letter_code
_entity_poly.pdbx_strand_id
1 'polypeptide(L)'
;MGGEKETESDPNWFQKNYDLDDTETFSLHYDKDFHARKYEMLEVSDEIYEQLMSDGNDGTIEFKGEPEEEAVLCTKNKTFVVKRVDTSNTLLLCAPPGKFDDGTIERDADGKKIAKTHAQVSSHLDLTEIAPRLEKLKMFLEKKFMITKSSVEEEELEEDGKKTSKSSSSYGFDFLLSKVQASEMELKDALENPSSLINAVEVGENRWRGIDEEAIEYVLGIVMASAVESGKYDFSKSEDVGMTAPEAFEFTEKKFPMEVLDLVLKKFGFTNKNMNSTLLGKKRAREEEGGGEQEQERGVKTTKDLVVRFKLERYIKHRFEQNAKFNYLEAINAVNEEIIIDEFKIDIDEDKKTMDTLFAGLAFFASENEFKRNVASALVANAMPREPKDRFAVLWKSKPKWLLTELEPYLEGMVKTPGMTREAMLLKYCRVSSGSKKIGGDFYSKR
;
A
#
# COMPACT_ATOMS: atom_id res chain seq x y z
N MET A 1 -19.50 16.56 40.81
CA MET A 1 -18.05 16.57 41.04
C MET A 1 -17.50 15.49 40.12
N GLY A 2 -17.06 15.90 38.92
CA GLY A 2 -16.42 15.02 37.96
C GLY A 2 -14.95 14.95 38.30
N GLY A 3 -14.47 13.81 38.78
CA GLY A 3 -13.04 13.55 38.84
C GLY A 3 -12.50 13.39 37.44
N GLU A 4 -11.61 14.29 37.08
CA GLU A 4 -10.75 14.11 35.90
C GLU A 4 -9.98 12.80 36.12
N LYS A 5 -10.19 11.83 35.24
CA LYS A 5 -9.31 10.66 35.15
C LYS A 5 -7.97 11.16 34.60
N GLU A 6 -7.00 11.30 35.51
CA GLU A 6 -5.61 11.53 35.12
C GLU A 6 -5.18 10.37 34.22
N THR A 7 -4.86 10.66 32.96
CA THR A 7 -4.46 9.67 31.96
C THR A 7 -2.97 9.34 32.14
N GLU A 8 -2.59 8.08 31.90
CA GLU A 8 -1.18 7.60 31.95
C GLU A 8 -0.23 8.37 31.03
N SER A 9 -0.73 9.26 30.17
CA SER A 9 0.05 10.17 29.32
C SER A 9 0.60 11.41 30.04
N ASP A 10 0.29 11.63 31.33
CA ASP A 10 0.92 12.70 32.12
C ASP A 10 2.39 12.32 32.37
N PRO A 11 3.37 13.13 31.94
CA PRO A 11 4.79 12.86 32.20
C PRO A 11 5.10 12.65 33.69
N ASN A 12 4.27 13.17 34.59
CA ASN A 12 4.41 13.04 36.03
C ASN A 12 3.49 11.96 36.62
N TRP A 13 2.78 11.17 35.79
CA TRP A 13 1.86 10.14 36.27
C TRP A 13 2.54 9.16 37.22
N PHE A 14 3.76 8.75 36.88
CA PHE A 14 4.53 7.80 37.67
C PHE A 14 4.90 8.38 39.05
N GLN A 15 5.34 9.64 39.10
CA GLN A 15 5.63 10.33 40.34
C GLN A 15 4.39 10.46 41.23
N LYS A 16 3.24 10.88 40.64
CA LYS A 16 1.97 11.06 41.36
C LYS A 16 1.40 9.74 41.90
N ASN A 17 1.44 8.68 41.10
CA ASN A 17 0.83 7.41 41.50
C ASN A 17 1.67 6.57 42.44
N TYR A 18 2.99 6.78 42.48
CA TYR A 18 3.90 6.03 43.35
C TYR A 18 4.51 6.91 44.45
N ASP A 19 3.98 8.12 44.63
CA ASP A 19 4.44 9.06 45.69
C ASP A 19 5.96 9.26 45.62
N LEU A 20 6.48 9.49 44.38
CA LEU A 20 7.88 9.72 44.13
C LEU A 20 8.17 11.22 44.11
N ASP A 21 9.09 11.66 44.93
CA ASP A 21 9.62 13.03 44.96
C ASP A 21 10.96 13.05 44.20
N ASP A 22 11.23 14.10 43.41
CA ASP A 22 12.48 14.29 42.67
C ASP A 22 13.74 14.27 43.56
N THR A 23 13.55 14.44 44.85
CA THR A 23 14.61 14.40 45.85
C THR A 23 14.79 13.04 46.54
N GLU A 24 13.89 12.09 46.27
CA GLU A 24 13.94 10.77 46.94
C GLU A 24 15.05 9.89 46.36
N THR A 25 15.79 9.28 47.30
CA THR A 25 16.79 8.25 46.94
C THR A 25 16.20 6.87 47.10
N PHE A 26 16.42 6.04 46.10
CA PHE A 26 15.98 4.64 46.06
C PHE A 26 17.15 3.71 46.34
N SER A 27 16.85 2.63 47.04
CA SER A 27 17.74 1.47 47.12
C SER A 27 17.42 0.49 45.99
N LEU A 28 18.36 0.27 45.08
CA LEU A 28 18.19 -0.68 43.97
C LEU A 28 18.55 -2.08 44.46
N HIS A 29 17.59 -2.98 44.41
CA HIS A 29 17.79 -4.39 44.74
C HIS A 29 17.56 -5.25 43.50
N TYR A 30 18.48 -6.18 43.21
CA TYR A 30 18.28 -7.13 42.15
C TYR A 30 17.22 -8.14 42.53
N ASP A 31 16.27 -8.37 41.61
CA ASP A 31 15.29 -9.45 41.74
C ASP A 31 16.01 -10.81 41.73
N LYS A 32 15.42 -11.81 42.42
CA LYS A 32 15.94 -13.18 42.42
C LYS A 32 16.07 -13.75 41.00
N ASP A 33 15.20 -13.34 40.08
CA ASP A 33 15.14 -13.80 38.72
C ASP A 33 15.86 -12.85 37.70
N PHE A 34 16.68 -11.90 38.21
CA PHE A 34 17.34 -10.88 37.40
C PHE A 34 18.10 -11.45 36.18
N HIS A 35 18.78 -12.61 36.35
CA HIS A 35 19.51 -13.27 35.27
C HIS A 35 18.71 -14.33 34.50
N ALA A 36 17.53 -14.73 35.01
CA ALA A 36 16.73 -15.78 34.44
C ALA A 36 15.77 -15.28 33.33
N ARG A 37 15.42 -14.01 33.37
CA ARG A 37 14.47 -13.37 32.44
C ARG A 37 15.21 -12.53 31.42
N LYS A 38 14.88 -12.73 30.14
CA LYS A 38 15.31 -11.85 29.06
C LYS A 38 14.17 -10.91 28.71
N TYR A 39 14.48 -9.63 28.71
CA TYR A 39 13.55 -8.59 28.32
C TYR A 39 14.10 -7.88 27.07
N GLU A 40 13.21 -7.58 26.15
CA GLU A 40 13.47 -6.71 25.02
C GLU A 40 12.59 -5.48 25.18
N MET A 41 13.15 -4.30 24.97
CA MET A 41 12.40 -3.04 24.98
C MET A 41 11.92 -2.74 23.57
N LEU A 42 10.66 -2.40 23.44
CA LEU A 42 10.05 -1.96 22.19
C LEU A 42 9.60 -0.50 22.39
N GLU A 43 10.14 0.40 21.57
CA GLU A 43 9.68 1.78 21.52
C GLU A 43 8.46 1.85 20.60
N VAL A 44 7.33 2.27 21.17
CA VAL A 44 6.04 2.32 20.45
C VAL A 44 5.50 3.75 20.44
N SER A 45 4.78 4.11 19.37
CA SER A 45 4.02 5.36 19.33
C SER A 45 2.77 5.25 20.19
N ASP A 46 2.21 6.40 20.56
CA ASP A 46 0.95 6.46 21.34
C ASP A 46 -0.18 5.69 20.65
N GLU A 47 -0.24 5.73 19.30
CA GLU A 47 -1.23 4.99 18.51
C GLU A 47 -1.12 3.46 18.71
N ILE A 48 0.11 2.93 18.72
CA ILE A 48 0.36 1.49 18.95
C ILE A 48 0.08 1.15 20.41
N TYR A 49 0.49 2.00 21.35
CA TYR A 49 0.24 1.82 22.77
C TYR A 49 -1.26 1.75 23.09
N GLU A 50 -2.04 2.68 22.54
CA GLU A 50 -3.50 2.69 22.70
C GLU A 50 -4.15 1.42 22.09
N GLN A 51 -3.65 0.94 20.94
CA GLN A 51 -4.13 -0.31 20.35
C GLN A 51 -3.85 -1.53 21.23
N LEU A 52 -2.68 -1.57 21.87
CA LEU A 52 -2.30 -2.66 22.77
C LEU A 52 -3.07 -2.65 24.09
N MET A 53 -3.44 -1.46 24.58
CA MET A 53 -4.08 -1.28 25.88
C MET A 53 -5.61 -1.21 25.81
N SER A 54 -6.22 -1.17 24.60
CA SER A 54 -7.67 -1.09 24.45
C SER A 54 -8.35 -2.39 24.86
N ASP A 55 -9.23 -2.32 25.87
CA ASP A 55 -10.06 -3.43 26.32
C ASP A 55 -10.99 -3.93 25.19
N GLY A 56 -10.86 -5.19 24.82
CA GLY A 56 -11.75 -5.87 23.86
C GLY A 56 -11.34 -5.77 22.40
N ASN A 57 -10.24 -5.13 22.08
CA ASN A 57 -9.61 -5.28 20.78
C ASN A 57 -8.52 -6.34 20.90
N ASP A 58 -8.46 -7.24 19.92
CA ASP A 58 -7.37 -8.20 19.79
C ASP A 58 -6.08 -7.42 19.47
N GLY A 59 -5.51 -6.80 20.50
CA GLY A 59 -4.29 -5.98 20.44
C GLY A 59 -3.05 -6.80 20.12
N THR A 60 -3.19 -7.84 19.32
CA THR A 60 -2.12 -8.69 18.88
C THR A 60 -1.18 -7.92 17.96
N ILE A 61 0.09 -7.96 18.31
CA ILE A 61 1.19 -7.61 17.43
C ILE A 61 1.87 -8.90 16.99
N GLU A 62 2.23 -8.98 15.73
CA GLU A 62 2.88 -10.15 15.18
C GLU A 62 4.23 -9.78 14.56
N PHE A 63 5.29 -10.48 14.99
CA PHE A 63 6.59 -10.39 14.33
C PHE A 63 6.63 -11.37 13.16
N LYS A 64 6.97 -10.87 11.96
CA LYS A 64 7.08 -11.66 10.73
C LYS A 64 8.48 -11.51 10.14
N GLY A 65 8.98 -12.60 9.59
CA GLY A 65 10.27 -12.66 8.89
C GLY A 65 10.84 -14.06 8.95
N GLU A 66 11.55 -14.45 7.90
CA GLU A 66 12.36 -15.66 7.87
C GLU A 66 13.80 -15.33 8.30
N PRO A 67 14.65 -16.32 8.63
CA PRO A 67 16.00 -16.07 9.18
C PRO A 67 16.87 -15.13 8.33
N GLU A 68 16.66 -15.13 7.02
CA GLU A 68 17.43 -14.30 6.07
C GLU A 68 16.73 -12.97 5.74
N GLU A 69 15.59 -12.69 6.36
CA GLU A 69 14.80 -11.50 6.12
C GLU A 69 14.90 -10.52 7.27
N GLU A 70 14.79 -9.24 6.92
CA GLU A 70 14.61 -8.19 7.89
C GLU A 70 13.24 -8.35 8.59
N ALA A 71 13.23 -8.43 9.90
CA ALA A 71 12.00 -8.61 10.66
C ALA A 71 11.08 -7.40 10.54
N VAL A 72 9.77 -7.67 10.45
CA VAL A 72 8.73 -6.66 10.55
C VAL A 72 7.80 -6.98 11.72
N LEU A 73 7.23 -5.93 12.32
CA LEU A 73 6.15 -6.01 13.27
C LEU A 73 4.87 -5.56 12.56
N CYS A 74 3.85 -6.38 12.63
CA CYS A 74 2.53 -6.08 12.09
C CYS A 74 1.54 -5.86 13.24
N THR A 75 0.83 -4.74 13.20
CA THR A 75 -0.43 -4.55 13.91
C THR A 75 -1.56 -5.03 13.01
N LYS A 76 -2.80 -4.87 13.42
CA LYS A 76 -3.95 -5.25 12.58
C LYS A 76 -4.00 -4.50 11.23
N ASN A 77 -3.52 -3.26 11.19
CA ASN A 77 -3.71 -2.34 10.08
C ASN A 77 -2.42 -1.78 9.46
N LYS A 78 -1.26 -1.98 10.09
CA LYS A 78 0.01 -1.37 9.66
C LYS A 78 1.17 -2.34 9.81
N THR A 79 2.19 -2.14 8.96
CA THR A 79 3.46 -2.89 9.00
C THR A 79 4.61 -1.97 9.34
N PHE A 80 5.49 -2.42 10.23
CA PHE A 80 6.67 -1.68 10.70
C PHE A 80 7.92 -2.51 10.51
N VAL A 81 9.00 -1.91 10.03
CA VAL A 81 10.33 -2.51 10.12
C VAL A 81 10.85 -2.36 11.54
N VAL A 82 11.46 -3.43 12.05
CA VAL A 82 12.01 -3.47 13.40
C VAL A 82 13.51 -3.27 13.32
N LYS A 83 14.03 -2.23 13.98
CA LYS A 83 15.46 -1.95 14.05
C LYS A 83 15.94 -2.01 15.49
N ARG A 84 17.02 -2.73 15.73
CA ARG A 84 17.69 -2.70 17.03
C ARG A 84 18.57 -1.48 17.10
N VAL A 85 18.38 -0.69 18.15
CA VAL A 85 19.17 0.50 18.45
C VAL A 85 19.93 0.23 19.75
N ASP A 86 21.25 0.17 19.66
CA ASP A 86 22.10 0.00 20.83
C ASP A 86 22.30 1.35 21.51
N THR A 87 22.19 1.38 22.84
CA THR A 87 22.45 2.56 23.66
C THR A 87 23.77 2.41 24.40
N SER A 88 24.55 3.49 24.47
CA SER A 88 25.76 3.54 25.30
C SER A 88 25.46 3.58 26.81
N ASN A 89 24.23 3.89 27.17
CA ASN A 89 23.78 3.94 28.55
C ASN A 89 23.16 2.61 28.96
N THR A 90 23.43 2.19 30.17
CA THR A 90 22.75 1.06 30.78
C THR A 90 21.35 1.49 31.23
N LEU A 91 20.33 0.82 30.74
CA LEU A 91 18.95 0.97 31.16
C LEU A 91 18.60 -0.14 32.15
N LEU A 92 18.08 0.21 33.29
CA LEU A 92 17.61 -0.75 34.31
C LEU A 92 16.08 -0.79 34.28
N LEU A 93 15.51 -1.97 34.08
CA LEU A 93 14.09 -2.20 34.20
C LEU A 93 13.76 -2.43 35.69
N CYS A 94 13.19 -1.42 36.33
CA CYS A 94 12.84 -1.48 37.74
C CYS A 94 11.33 -1.54 37.91
N ALA A 95 10.86 -2.43 38.80
CA ALA A 95 9.49 -2.33 39.27
C ALA A 95 9.34 -1.16 40.19
N PRO A 96 8.17 -0.51 40.23
CA PRO A 96 7.87 0.46 41.28
C PRO A 96 8.01 -0.18 42.68
N PRO A 97 8.25 0.62 43.70
CA PRO A 97 8.35 0.13 45.08
C PRO A 97 7.13 -0.71 45.45
N GLY A 98 7.36 -1.91 45.98
CA GLY A 98 6.29 -2.79 46.43
C GLY A 98 5.46 -2.12 47.50
N LYS A 99 4.13 -2.23 47.41
CA LYS A 99 3.20 -1.82 48.48
C LYS A 99 2.74 -3.06 49.23
N PHE A 100 2.76 -3.02 50.54
CA PHE A 100 2.16 -4.04 51.40
C PHE A 100 0.61 -3.91 51.37
N ASP A 101 -0.08 -4.94 51.86
CA ASP A 101 -1.55 -4.97 51.92
C ASP A 101 -2.15 -3.82 52.76
N ASP A 102 -1.39 -3.25 53.68
CA ASP A 102 -1.75 -2.09 54.49
C ASP A 102 -1.47 -0.73 53.79
N GLY A 103 -0.99 -0.77 52.55
CA GLY A 103 -0.66 0.42 51.77
C GLY A 103 0.72 1.01 52.06
N THR A 104 1.52 0.41 52.95
CA THR A 104 2.88 0.88 53.24
C THR A 104 3.83 0.45 52.10
N ILE A 105 4.87 1.31 51.87
CA ILE A 105 5.86 1.07 50.81
C ILE A 105 7.07 0.32 51.39
N GLU A 106 7.55 -0.69 50.71
CA GLU A 106 8.73 -1.47 51.08
C GLU A 106 9.97 -0.54 51.18
N ARG A 107 10.64 -0.57 52.35
CA ARG A 107 11.83 0.25 52.65
C ARG A 107 12.97 -0.63 53.13
N ASP A 108 14.20 -0.20 52.85
CA ASP A 108 15.40 -0.83 53.38
C ASP A 108 15.66 -0.43 54.87
N ALA A 109 16.77 -0.91 55.42
CA ALA A 109 17.18 -0.62 56.80
C ALA A 109 17.48 0.87 57.05
N ASP A 110 17.79 1.63 56.01
CA ASP A 110 18.07 3.06 56.04
C ASP A 110 16.82 3.90 55.78
N GLY A 111 15.64 3.27 55.62
CA GLY A 111 14.37 3.93 55.37
C GLY A 111 14.15 4.37 53.91
N LYS A 112 15.03 3.98 52.99
CA LYS A 112 14.88 4.28 51.55
C LYS A 112 13.89 3.34 50.88
N LYS A 113 13.10 3.84 49.95
CA LYS A 113 12.19 3.02 49.14
C LYS A 113 13.00 2.00 48.30
N ILE A 114 12.53 0.75 48.22
CA ILE A 114 13.21 -0.32 47.47
C ILE A 114 12.60 -0.39 46.08
N ALA A 115 13.43 -0.23 45.02
CA ALA A 115 13.10 -0.51 43.69
C ALA A 115 13.76 -1.84 43.23
N LYS A 116 12.95 -2.81 42.81
CA LYS A 116 13.46 -4.11 42.38
C LYS A 116 13.83 -4.06 40.91
N THR A 117 15.12 -4.29 40.60
CA THR A 117 15.62 -4.32 39.25
C THR A 117 15.44 -5.72 38.67
N HIS A 118 14.60 -5.84 37.62
CA HIS A 118 14.27 -7.10 36.98
C HIS A 118 15.22 -7.44 35.82
N ALA A 119 15.73 -6.43 35.12
CA ALA A 119 16.66 -6.62 34.03
C ALA A 119 17.55 -5.41 33.77
N GLN A 120 18.63 -5.66 33.09
CA GLN A 120 19.48 -4.66 32.47
C GLN A 120 19.33 -4.79 30.95
N VAL A 121 19.07 -3.67 30.27
CA VAL A 121 18.87 -3.62 28.83
C VAL A 121 19.85 -2.60 28.24
N SER A 122 20.54 -2.97 27.15
CA SER A 122 21.50 -2.11 26.46
C SER A 122 21.04 -1.71 25.05
N SER A 123 19.85 -2.14 24.68
CA SER A 123 19.27 -1.84 23.36
C SER A 123 17.75 -1.79 23.46
N HIS A 124 17.14 -1.12 22.50
CA HIS A 124 15.68 -1.18 22.28
C HIS A 124 15.38 -1.44 20.81
N LEU A 125 14.17 -1.87 20.54
CA LEU A 125 13.65 -2.06 19.18
C LEU A 125 12.88 -0.80 18.80
N ASP A 126 13.32 -0.14 17.74
CA ASP A 126 12.67 1.02 17.13
C ASP A 126 11.78 0.58 15.96
N LEU A 127 10.61 1.19 15.83
CA LEU A 127 9.61 0.88 14.82
C LEU A 127 9.51 2.01 13.81
N THR A 128 9.70 1.66 12.54
CA THR A 128 9.45 2.60 11.43
C THR A 128 8.37 2.02 10.54
N GLU A 129 7.25 2.72 10.37
CA GLU A 129 6.17 2.29 9.46
C GLU A 129 6.69 2.16 8.04
N ILE A 130 6.37 1.07 7.38
CA ILE A 130 6.70 0.79 5.98
C ILE A 130 5.46 0.36 5.21
N ALA A 131 5.51 0.40 3.88
CA ALA A 131 4.49 -0.29 3.09
C ALA A 131 4.65 -1.80 3.24
N PRO A 132 3.53 -2.56 3.11
CA PRO A 132 3.59 -4.02 3.15
C PRO A 132 4.55 -4.55 2.07
N ARG A 133 5.32 -5.58 2.40
CA ARG A 133 6.23 -6.25 1.47
C ARG A 133 5.48 -7.36 0.75
N LEU A 134 5.01 -7.05 -0.45
CA LEU A 134 4.13 -7.92 -1.23
C LEU A 134 4.87 -8.81 -2.25
N GLU A 135 6.20 -8.85 -2.24
CA GLU A 135 7.00 -9.64 -3.18
C GLU A 135 6.67 -11.13 -3.07
N LYS A 136 6.57 -11.65 -1.85
CA LYS A 136 6.17 -13.05 -1.62
C LYS A 136 4.75 -13.32 -2.07
N LEU A 137 3.83 -12.38 -1.86
CA LEU A 137 2.46 -12.50 -2.34
C LEU A 137 2.42 -12.66 -3.87
N LYS A 138 3.17 -11.83 -4.59
CA LYS A 138 3.32 -11.97 -6.04
C LYS A 138 3.84 -13.35 -6.43
N MET A 139 4.92 -13.82 -5.78
CA MET A 139 5.49 -15.14 -6.06
C MET A 139 4.51 -16.30 -5.85
N PHE A 140 3.65 -16.23 -4.82
CA PHE A 140 2.62 -17.23 -4.60
C PHE A 140 1.53 -17.16 -5.66
N LEU A 141 1.11 -15.96 -6.04
CA LEU A 141 -0.01 -15.73 -6.96
C LEU A 141 0.37 -15.73 -8.44
N GLU A 142 1.67 -15.66 -8.79
CA GLU A 142 2.15 -15.72 -10.19
C GLU A 142 1.97 -17.08 -10.85
N LYS A 143 1.66 -18.14 -10.08
CA LYS A 143 1.57 -19.49 -10.63
C LYS A 143 0.19 -19.80 -11.20
N LYS A 144 0.10 -19.75 -12.52
CA LYS A 144 -0.92 -20.32 -13.41
C LYS A 144 -2.36 -19.94 -13.11
N PHE A 145 -2.85 -19.20 -14.04
CA PHE A 145 -4.21 -18.77 -14.10
C PHE A 145 -5.06 -19.62 -15.05
N MET A 146 -6.26 -19.94 -14.62
CA MET A 146 -7.29 -20.55 -15.44
C MET A 146 -8.27 -19.51 -15.96
N ILE A 147 -8.37 -19.37 -17.28
CA ILE A 147 -9.17 -18.33 -17.92
C ILE A 147 -10.60 -18.80 -18.16
N THR A 148 -10.81 -20.10 -18.29
CA THR A 148 -12.10 -20.67 -18.69
C THR A 148 -12.70 -21.56 -17.59
N LYS A 149 -14.04 -21.68 -17.58
CA LYS A 149 -14.76 -22.55 -16.64
C LYS A 149 -14.36 -24.02 -16.81
N SER A 150 -14.14 -24.49 -18.05
CA SER A 150 -13.70 -25.84 -18.33
C SER A 150 -12.34 -26.18 -17.73
N SER A 151 -11.43 -25.20 -17.64
CA SER A 151 -10.13 -25.43 -17.01
C SER A 151 -10.19 -25.51 -15.49
N VAL A 152 -11.24 -24.96 -14.85
CA VAL A 152 -11.53 -25.16 -13.42
C VAL A 152 -12.03 -26.58 -13.18
N GLU A 153 -12.94 -27.06 -14.03
CA GLU A 153 -13.54 -28.40 -13.93
C GLU A 153 -12.50 -29.51 -14.20
N GLU A 154 -11.55 -29.29 -15.12
CA GLU A 154 -10.48 -30.26 -15.41
C GLU A 154 -9.48 -30.44 -14.25
N GLU A 155 -9.22 -29.39 -13.45
CA GLU A 155 -8.39 -29.53 -12.25
C GLU A 155 -9.12 -30.22 -11.09
N GLU A 156 -10.45 -30.07 -10.97
CA GLU A 156 -11.25 -30.75 -9.95
C GLU A 156 -11.39 -32.25 -10.25
N LEU A 157 -11.37 -32.65 -11.53
CA LEU A 157 -11.47 -34.05 -11.97
C LEU A 157 -10.13 -34.82 -11.87
N GLU A 158 -8.98 -34.15 -11.81
CA GLU A 158 -7.67 -34.80 -11.63
C GLU A 158 -7.35 -35.18 -10.16
N GLU A 159 -8.18 -34.83 -9.20
CA GLU A 159 -7.98 -35.16 -7.77
C GLU A 159 -8.27 -36.63 -7.40
N ASP A 160 -8.88 -37.40 -8.27
CA ASP A 160 -9.30 -38.80 -7.99
C ASP A 160 -8.35 -39.85 -8.58
N GLY A 161 -7.06 -39.83 -8.26
CA GLY A 161 -6.30 -40.98 -8.68
C GLY A 161 -4.80 -41.08 -8.48
N LYS A 162 -4.03 -40.08 -8.06
CA LYS A 162 -2.66 -40.25 -7.54
C LYS A 162 -2.22 -38.96 -6.81
N LYS A 163 -1.88 -39.07 -5.54
CA LYS A 163 -1.13 -38.07 -4.76
C LYS A 163 0.25 -37.82 -5.36
N THR A 164 0.33 -37.09 -6.43
CA THR A 164 1.53 -36.35 -6.77
C THR A 164 1.26 -34.92 -6.33
N SER A 165 2.13 -34.38 -5.49
CA SER A 165 2.09 -33.01 -4.96
C SER A 165 2.13 -31.96 -6.07
N LYS A 166 1.07 -31.86 -6.85
CA LYS A 166 0.80 -30.69 -7.68
C LYS A 166 0.27 -29.63 -6.73
N SER A 167 1.06 -28.63 -6.47
CA SER A 167 0.73 -27.47 -5.64
C SER A 167 -0.63 -26.93 -6.05
N SER A 168 -1.59 -26.92 -5.10
CA SER A 168 -2.88 -26.28 -5.33
C SER A 168 -2.63 -24.87 -5.85
N SER A 169 -3.25 -24.52 -6.96
CA SER A 169 -3.09 -23.21 -7.61
C SER A 169 -3.76 -22.07 -6.83
N SER A 170 -4.30 -22.33 -5.64
CA SER A 170 -4.93 -21.36 -4.74
C SER A 170 -4.39 -21.47 -3.33
N TYR A 171 -4.32 -20.33 -2.61
CA TYR A 171 -3.79 -20.23 -1.26
C TYR A 171 -4.84 -19.70 -0.29
N GLY A 172 -4.95 -20.31 0.89
CA GLY A 172 -5.79 -19.77 1.97
C GLY A 172 -5.26 -18.42 2.48
N PHE A 173 -6.16 -17.55 2.90
CA PHE A 173 -5.79 -16.24 3.44
C PHE A 173 -4.84 -16.34 4.63
N ASP A 174 -5.11 -17.25 5.59
CA ASP A 174 -4.28 -17.43 6.79
C ASP A 174 -2.85 -17.89 6.42
N PHE A 175 -2.73 -18.74 5.39
CA PHE A 175 -1.41 -19.12 4.89
C PHE A 175 -0.67 -17.91 4.30
N LEU A 176 -1.34 -17.11 3.47
CA LEU A 176 -0.74 -15.90 2.91
C LEU A 176 -0.36 -14.91 4.02
N LEU A 177 -1.25 -14.72 5.01
CA LEU A 177 -1.01 -13.83 6.15
C LEU A 177 0.23 -14.26 6.96
N SER A 178 0.43 -15.57 7.14
CA SER A 178 1.60 -16.10 7.86
C SER A 178 2.92 -15.96 7.11
N LYS A 179 2.89 -15.81 5.76
CA LYS A 179 4.08 -15.80 4.89
C LYS A 179 4.46 -14.43 4.37
N VAL A 180 3.48 -13.54 4.26
CA VAL A 180 3.66 -12.20 3.70
C VAL A 180 3.92 -11.20 4.82
N GLN A 181 4.95 -10.38 4.67
CA GLN A 181 5.28 -9.31 5.62
C GLN A 181 4.34 -8.11 5.42
N ALA A 182 3.09 -8.32 5.78
CA ALA A 182 2.01 -7.34 5.72
C ALA A 182 1.06 -7.54 6.92
N SER A 183 0.38 -6.49 7.35
CA SER A 183 -0.73 -6.57 8.28
C SER A 183 -1.95 -7.26 7.62
N GLU A 184 -2.90 -7.71 8.43
CA GLU A 184 -4.13 -8.35 7.94
C GLU A 184 -4.90 -7.44 6.97
N MET A 185 -5.09 -6.16 7.36
CA MET A 185 -5.85 -5.21 6.55
C MET A 185 -5.12 -4.83 5.25
N GLU A 186 -3.79 -4.68 5.31
CA GLU A 186 -2.99 -4.39 4.11
C GLU A 186 -2.96 -5.55 3.13
N LEU A 187 -2.88 -6.79 3.64
CA LEU A 187 -2.94 -7.99 2.81
C LEU A 187 -4.32 -8.12 2.16
N LYS A 188 -5.38 -7.89 2.93
CA LYS A 188 -6.76 -7.92 2.43
C LYS A 188 -6.98 -6.85 1.36
N ASP A 189 -6.53 -5.61 1.60
CA ASP A 189 -6.60 -4.55 0.59
C ASP A 189 -5.79 -4.93 -0.67
N ALA A 190 -4.61 -5.51 -0.52
CA ALA A 190 -3.81 -5.94 -1.66
C ALA A 190 -4.51 -7.01 -2.53
N LEU A 191 -5.32 -7.87 -1.94
CA LEU A 191 -6.04 -8.95 -2.61
C LEU A 191 -7.39 -8.49 -3.20
N GLU A 192 -8.14 -7.66 -2.47
CA GLU A 192 -9.51 -7.28 -2.81
C GLU A 192 -9.59 -6.00 -3.65
N ASN A 193 -8.60 -5.12 -3.57
CA ASN A 193 -8.63 -3.83 -4.25
C ASN A 193 -8.31 -3.98 -5.74
N PRO A 194 -9.26 -3.72 -6.64
CA PRO A 194 -9.05 -3.85 -8.09
C PRO A 194 -7.95 -2.94 -8.64
N SER A 195 -7.66 -1.84 -7.94
CA SER A 195 -6.57 -0.91 -8.28
C SER A 195 -5.20 -1.37 -7.78
N SER A 196 -5.16 -2.47 -7.03
CA SER A 196 -3.91 -3.08 -6.57
C SER A 196 -3.05 -3.55 -7.74
N LEU A 197 -1.73 -3.59 -7.52
CA LEU A 197 -0.78 -4.21 -8.44
C LEU A 197 -0.86 -5.75 -8.43
N ILE A 198 -1.57 -6.31 -7.46
CA ILE A 198 -1.85 -7.74 -7.36
C ILE A 198 -3.22 -7.98 -7.99
N ASN A 199 -3.24 -8.77 -9.06
CA ASN A 199 -4.48 -9.21 -9.65
C ASN A 199 -4.82 -10.57 -9.05
N ALA A 200 -5.78 -10.60 -8.14
CA ALA A 200 -6.18 -11.82 -7.45
C ALA A 200 -7.71 -11.96 -7.41
N VAL A 201 -8.17 -13.17 -7.39
CA VAL A 201 -9.59 -13.52 -7.20
C VAL A 201 -9.73 -14.53 -6.08
N GLU A 202 -10.83 -14.43 -5.36
CA GLU A 202 -11.21 -15.45 -4.39
C GLU A 202 -11.89 -16.61 -5.12
N VAL A 203 -11.35 -17.82 -4.95
CA VAL A 203 -11.86 -19.05 -5.56
C VAL A 203 -12.31 -20.03 -4.46
N GLY A 204 -13.53 -19.89 -4.01
CA GLY A 204 -14.06 -20.62 -2.84
C GLY A 204 -13.80 -19.91 -1.52
N GLU A 205 -14.16 -20.51 -0.40
CA GLU A 205 -14.12 -19.87 0.90
C GLU A 205 -12.69 -19.49 1.32
N ASN A 206 -12.41 -18.19 1.31
CA ASN A 206 -11.18 -17.58 1.80
C ASN A 206 -9.88 -18.11 1.10
N ARG A 207 -9.99 -18.52 -0.17
CA ARG A 207 -8.87 -19.00 -0.97
C ARG A 207 -8.64 -18.09 -2.17
N TRP A 208 -7.39 -17.73 -2.39
CA TRP A 208 -6.99 -16.73 -3.37
C TRP A 208 -6.12 -17.32 -4.48
N ARG A 209 -6.33 -16.81 -5.68
CA ARG A 209 -5.57 -17.17 -6.88
C ARG A 209 -5.20 -15.92 -7.66
N GLY A 210 -3.97 -15.89 -8.19
CA GLY A 210 -3.51 -14.79 -9.03
C GLY A 210 -4.00 -14.89 -10.46
N ILE A 211 -4.11 -13.74 -11.11
CA ILE A 211 -4.42 -13.59 -12.54
C ILE A 211 -3.29 -12.80 -13.19
N ASP A 212 -2.74 -13.31 -14.28
CA ASP A 212 -1.75 -12.56 -15.04
C ASP A 212 -2.38 -11.44 -15.90
N GLU A 213 -1.55 -10.47 -16.28
CA GLU A 213 -2.01 -9.32 -17.06
C GLU A 213 -2.50 -9.71 -18.46
N GLU A 214 -1.98 -10.80 -19.04
CA GLU A 214 -2.41 -11.29 -20.37
C GLU A 214 -3.81 -11.89 -20.32
N ALA A 215 -4.10 -12.64 -19.25
CA ALA A 215 -5.43 -13.17 -19.02
C ALA A 215 -6.46 -12.05 -18.78
N ILE A 216 -6.11 -11.02 -18.00
CA ILE A 216 -6.97 -9.85 -17.80
C ILE A 216 -7.25 -9.15 -19.13
N GLU A 217 -6.22 -8.95 -19.96
CA GLU A 217 -6.37 -8.33 -21.27
C GLU A 217 -7.27 -9.13 -22.19
N TYR A 218 -7.09 -10.46 -22.21
CA TYR A 218 -7.93 -11.35 -23.02
C TYR A 218 -9.40 -11.29 -22.59
N VAL A 219 -9.66 -11.39 -21.28
CA VAL A 219 -11.02 -11.30 -20.74
C VAL A 219 -11.63 -9.92 -21.02
N LEU A 220 -10.88 -8.84 -20.82
CA LEU A 220 -11.31 -7.48 -21.13
C LEU A 220 -11.70 -7.36 -22.61
N GLY A 221 -10.86 -7.87 -23.52
CA GLY A 221 -11.14 -7.85 -24.96
C GLY A 221 -12.46 -8.55 -25.33
N ILE A 222 -12.70 -9.74 -24.77
CA ILE A 222 -13.95 -10.49 -25.01
C ILE A 222 -15.14 -9.77 -24.39
N VAL A 223 -15.03 -9.24 -23.16
CA VAL A 223 -16.11 -8.47 -22.52
C VAL A 223 -16.47 -7.25 -23.35
N MET A 224 -15.47 -6.50 -23.84
CA MET A 224 -15.71 -5.32 -24.69
C MET A 224 -16.37 -5.71 -26.02
N ALA A 225 -15.89 -6.76 -26.69
CA ALA A 225 -16.49 -7.23 -27.95
C ALA A 225 -17.94 -7.65 -27.77
N SER A 226 -18.22 -8.47 -26.75
CA SER A 226 -19.59 -8.92 -26.43
C SER A 226 -20.50 -7.76 -26.03
N ALA A 227 -19.97 -6.77 -25.31
CA ALA A 227 -20.73 -5.58 -24.93
C ALA A 227 -21.14 -4.74 -26.16
N VAL A 228 -20.21 -4.55 -27.12
CA VAL A 228 -20.50 -3.86 -28.40
C VAL A 228 -21.53 -4.65 -29.18
N GLU A 229 -21.35 -5.97 -29.34
CA GLU A 229 -22.27 -6.83 -30.11
C GLU A 229 -23.67 -6.84 -29.51
N SER A 230 -23.79 -6.78 -28.19
CA SER A 230 -25.09 -6.73 -27.54
C SER A 230 -25.92 -5.48 -27.85
N GLY A 231 -25.26 -4.37 -28.22
CA GLY A 231 -25.88 -3.06 -28.48
C GLY A 231 -26.58 -2.45 -27.27
N LYS A 232 -26.38 -3.04 -26.06
CA LYS A 232 -27.06 -2.62 -24.82
C LYS A 232 -26.40 -1.42 -24.16
N TYR A 233 -25.09 -1.24 -24.37
CA TYR A 233 -24.30 -0.25 -23.66
C TYR A 233 -23.91 0.93 -24.54
N ASP A 234 -24.08 2.14 -24.03
CA ASP A 234 -23.71 3.38 -24.71
C ASP A 234 -22.35 3.87 -24.19
N PHE A 235 -21.31 3.59 -24.95
CA PHE A 235 -19.93 3.96 -24.62
C PHE A 235 -19.58 5.42 -24.97
N SER A 236 -20.50 6.15 -25.64
CA SER A 236 -20.29 7.57 -25.93
C SER A 236 -20.45 8.47 -24.68
N LYS A 237 -21.16 7.97 -23.66
CA LYS A 237 -21.30 8.65 -22.37
C LYS A 237 -20.08 8.35 -21.51
N SER A 238 -19.46 9.40 -21.00
CA SER A 238 -18.28 9.31 -20.12
C SER A 238 -18.58 8.73 -18.74
N GLU A 239 -19.83 8.38 -18.46
CA GLU A 239 -20.29 7.81 -17.21
C GLU A 239 -20.09 6.28 -17.16
N ASP A 240 -20.22 5.70 -15.99
CA ASP A 240 -20.10 4.26 -15.78
C ASP A 240 -21.03 3.48 -16.70
N VAL A 241 -20.49 2.46 -17.34
CA VAL A 241 -21.22 1.61 -18.28
C VAL A 241 -22.34 0.83 -17.59
N GLY A 242 -22.21 0.58 -16.29
CA GLY A 242 -23.23 -0.08 -15.46
C GLY A 242 -23.37 -1.57 -15.72
N MET A 243 -22.34 -2.23 -16.25
CA MET A 243 -22.31 -3.67 -16.49
C MET A 243 -22.05 -4.43 -15.20
N THR A 244 -22.79 -5.51 -14.98
CA THR A 244 -22.62 -6.41 -13.83
C THR A 244 -21.96 -7.73 -14.24
N ALA A 245 -21.31 -8.41 -13.30
CA ALA A 245 -20.67 -9.71 -13.57
C ALA A 245 -21.65 -10.78 -14.08
N PRO A 246 -22.89 -10.90 -13.57
CA PRO A 246 -23.89 -11.81 -14.16
C PRO A 246 -24.25 -11.47 -15.61
N GLU A 247 -24.36 -10.20 -15.97
CA GLU A 247 -24.61 -9.78 -17.35
C GLU A 247 -23.44 -10.13 -18.26
N ALA A 248 -22.21 -9.81 -17.83
CA ALA A 248 -21.00 -10.16 -18.55
C ALA A 248 -20.86 -11.68 -18.73
N PHE A 249 -21.24 -12.46 -17.73
CA PHE A 249 -21.25 -13.92 -17.80
C PHE A 249 -22.17 -14.46 -18.87
N GLU A 250 -23.40 -13.92 -18.99
CA GLU A 250 -24.32 -14.32 -20.05
C GLU A 250 -23.83 -13.86 -21.45
N PHE A 251 -23.33 -12.62 -21.58
CA PHE A 251 -22.82 -12.09 -22.84
C PHE A 251 -21.57 -12.83 -23.34
N THR A 252 -20.72 -13.28 -22.44
CA THR A 252 -19.53 -14.06 -22.81
C THR A 252 -19.82 -15.56 -22.96
N GLU A 253 -21.11 -15.93 -23.11
CA GLU A 253 -21.55 -17.32 -23.28
C GLU A 253 -21.06 -18.24 -22.14
N LYS A 254 -20.97 -17.68 -20.90
CA LYS A 254 -20.53 -18.41 -19.71
C LYS A 254 -19.09 -18.93 -19.80
N LYS A 255 -18.27 -18.29 -20.61
CA LYS A 255 -16.90 -18.72 -20.90
C LYS A 255 -15.94 -18.52 -19.73
N PHE A 256 -16.16 -17.50 -18.90
CA PHE A 256 -15.25 -17.12 -17.82
C PHE A 256 -15.90 -17.31 -16.45
N PRO A 257 -15.11 -17.64 -15.40
CA PRO A 257 -15.59 -17.62 -14.03
C PRO A 257 -16.11 -16.23 -13.63
N MET A 258 -17.15 -16.21 -12.80
CA MET A 258 -17.83 -14.96 -12.42
C MET A 258 -16.91 -14.03 -11.61
N GLU A 259 -16.02 -14.58 -10.78
CA GLU A 259 -15.03 -13.88 -9.97
C GLU A 259 -14.02 -13.14 -10.84
N VAL A 260 -13.66 -13.72 -11.97
CA VAL A 260 -12.75 -13.10 -12.96
C VAL A 260 -13.43 -11.94 -13.66
N LEU A 261 -14.68 -12.14 -14.09
CA LEU A 261 -15.46 -11.06 -14.68
C LEU A 261 -15.67 -9.90 -13.71
N ASP A 262 -16.00 -10.20 -12.46
CA ASP A 262 -16.17 -9.19 -11.43
C ASP A 262 -14.89 -8.36 -11.19
N LEU A 263 -13.72 -9.03 -11.11
CA LEU A 263 -12.43 -8.34 -11.03
C LEU A 263 -12.20 -7.42 -12.23
N VAL A 264 -12.39 -7.93 -13.46
CA VAL A 264 -12.14 -7.15 -14.69
C VAL A 264 -13.09 -5.96 -14.76
N LEU A 265 -14.37 -6.16 -14.50
CA LEU A 265 -15.37 -5.08 -14.52
C LEU A 265 -15.08 -3.99 -13.48
N LYS A 266 -14.71 -4.37 -12.26
CA LYS A 266 -14.32 -3.44 -11.20
C LYS A 266 -13.04 -2.70 -11.54
N LYS A 267 -12.02 -3.42 -12.05
CA LYS A 267 -10.71 -2.86 -12.40
C LYS A 267 -10.82 -1.79 -13.48
N PHE A 268 -11.70 -1.97 -14.44
CA PHE A 268 -11.88 -1.05 -15.57
C PHE A 268 -13.12 -0.16 -15.46
N GLY A 269 -13.77 -0.11 -14.29
CA GLY A 269 -14.84 0.84 -14.01
C GLY A 269 -16.12 0.58 -14.79
N PHE A 270 -16.39 -0.67 -15.22
CA PHE A 270 -17.64 -1.02 -15.89
C PHE A 270 -18.83 -1.11 -14.94
N THR A 271 -18.60 -1.23 -13.63
CA THR A 271 -19.62 -1.36 -12.59
C THR A 271 -20.10 0.00 -12.09
N ASN A 272 -21.36 0.12 -11.64
CA ASN A 272 -21.93 1.37 -11.15
C ASN A 272 -21.15 2.01 -9.97
N LYS A 273 -20.98 3.32 -10.00
CA LYS A 273 -20.31 4.15 -8.97
C LYS A 273 -20.78 3.91 -7.54
N ASN A 274 -22.04 3.52 -7.33
CA ASN A 274 -22.60 3.27 -6.00
C ASN A 274 -21.98 2.06 -5.28
N MET A 275 -21.30 1.14 -5.99
CA MET A 275 -20.55 0.04 -5.37
C MET A 275 -19.10 0.42 -5.06
N ASN A 276 -18.49 1.31 -5.87
CA ASN A 276 -17.09 1.71 -5.70
C ASN A 276 -16.87 2.66 -4.50
N SER A 277 -17.89 3.39 -4.05
CA SER A 277 -17.77 4.29 -2.89
C SER A 277 -17.64 3.55 -1.54
N THR A 278 -17.97 2.26 -1.52
CA THR A 278 -17.85 1.43 -0.31
C THR A 278 -16.47 0.76 -0.20
N LEU A 279 -15.77 0.58 -1.35
CA LEU A 279 -14.45 -0.06 -1.41
C LEU A 279 -13.29 0.96 -1.38
N LEU A 280 -13.49 2.18 -1.88
CA LEU A 280 -12.57 3.29 -1.65
C LEU A 280 -12.78 3.79 -0.22
N GLY A 281 -12.06 3.17 0.71
CA GLY A 281 -12.00 3.39 2.14
C GLY A 281 -12.86 4.52 2.67
N LYS A 282 -13.85 4.23 3.50
CA LYS A 282 -14.46 5.21 4.38
C LYS A 282 -13.34 6.01 5.03
N LYS A 283 -12.99 7.18 4.46
CA LYS A 283 -12.35 8.24 5.22
C LYS A 283 -13.29 8.47 6.39
N ARG A 284 -12.89 8.05 7.59
CA ARG A 284 -13.50 8.52 8.81
C ARG A 284 -13.40 10.04 8.73
N ALA A 285 -14.53 10.69 8.52
CA ALA A 285 -14.67 12.10 8.78
C ALA A 285 -14.39 12.30 10.27
N ARG A 286 -13.14 12.61 10.60
CA ARG A 286 -12.85 13.36 11.80
C ARG A 286 -13.19 14.79 11.40
N GLU A 287 -14.24 15.29 11.98
CA GLU A 287 -14.51 16.72 12.09
C GLU A 287 -13.32 17.33 12.86
N GLU A 288 -12.36 17.85 12.15
CA GLU A 288 -11.44 18.85 12.64
C GLU A 288 -11.77 20.15 11.90
N GLU A 289 -12.39 21.06 12.63
CA GLU A 289 -12.51 22.46 12.25
C GLU A 289 -11.11 23.05 12.03
N GLY A 290 -10.90 23.68 10.90
CA GLY A 290 -9.81 24.62 10.68
C GLY A 290 -8.88 24.31 9.51
N GLY A 291 -9.07 25.02 8.40
CA GLY A 291 -8.09 25.16 7.34
C GLY A 291 -8.56 24.70 5.97
N GLY A 292 -9.27 25.57 5.26
CA GLY A 292 -9.66 25.34 3.87
C GLY A 292 -8.44 25.35 2.95
N GLU A 293 -8.02 24.19 2.51
CA GLU A 293 -7.29 24.02 1.27
C GLU A 293 -8.19 23.25 0.31
N GLN A 294 -8.46 23.88 -0.83
CA GLN A 294 -9.17 23.27 -1.94
C GLN A 294 -8.36 22.04 -2.41
N GLU A 295 -8.72 20.84 -1.93
CA GLU A 295 -8.39 19.62 -2.66
C GLU A 295 -9.07 19.77 -4.03
N GLN A 296 -8.27 20.05 -5.07
CA GLN A 296 -8.72 19.93 -6.44
C GLN A 296 -9.29 18.50 -6.56
N GLU A 297 -10.59 18.42 -6.82
CA GLU A 297 -11.25 17.17 -7.18
C GLU A 297 -10.47 16.51 -8.31
N ARG A 298 -9.69 15.49 -7.99
CA ARG A 298 -9.14 14.59 -9.00
C ARG A 298 -10.34 13.95 -9.66
N GLY A 299 -10.62 14.31 -10.90
CA GLY A 299 -11.74 13.80 -11.67
C GLY A 299 -11.75 12.26 -11.59
N VAL A 300 -12.92 11.70 -11.36
CA VAL A 300 -13.12 10.24 -11.37
C VAL A 300 -12.69 9.73 -12.74
N LYS A 301 -11.74 8.80 -12.80
CA LYS A 301 -11.31 8.20 -14.07
C LYS A 301 -12.46 7.44 -14.69
N THR A 302 -12.73 7.71 -15.95
CA THR A 302 -13.78 7.03 -16.72
C THR A 302 -13.32 5.61 -17.11
N THR A 303 -14.25 4.75 -17.54
CA THR A 303 -13.93 3.43 -18.10
C THR A 303 -12.94 3.55 -19.26
N LYS A 304 -13.14 4.53 -20.15
CA LYS A 304 -12.22 4.86 -21.24
C LYS A 304 -10.80 5.11 -20.71
N ASP A 305 -10.65 5.99 -19.73
CA ASP A 305 -9.33 6.34 -19.17
C ASP A 305 -8.60 5.14 -18.58
N LEU A 306 -9.33 4.25 -17.91
CA LEU A 306 -8.76 3.05 -17.30
C LEU A 306 -8.31 2.03 -18.35
N VAL A 307 -9.13 1.79 -19.39
CA VAL A 307 -8.81 0.86 -20.49
C VAL A 307 -7.62 1.39 -21.30
N VAL A 308 -7.68 2.64 -21.73
CA VAL A 308 -6.60 3.29 -22.49
C VAL A 308 -5.28 3.26 -21.73
N ARG A 309 -5.32 3.65 -20.46
CA ARG A 309 -4.14 3.64 -19.60
C ARG A 309 -3.53 2.25 -19.45
N PHE A 310 -4.35 1.23 -19.23
CA PHE A 310 -3.89 -0.14 -19.10
C PHE A 310 -3.18 -0.62 -20.38
N LYS A 311 -3.79 -0.36 -21.55
CA LYS A 311 -3.22 -0.72 -22.83
C LYS A 311 -1.90 0.01 -23.13
N LEU A 312 -1.83 1.31 -22.87
CA LEU A 312 -0.61 2.11 -22.99
C LEU A 312 0.48 1.62 -22.04
N GLU A 313 0.14 1.35 -20.77
CA GLU A 313 1.09 0.83 -19.78
C GLU A 313 1.69 -0.49 -20.23
N ARG A 314 0.86 -1.43 -20.70
CA ARG A 314 1.32 -2.71 -21.22
C ARG A 314 2.21 -2.54 -22.45
N TYR A 315 1.76 -1.73 -23.42
CA TYR A 315 2.55 -1.46 -24.61
C TYR A 315 3.94 -0.95 -24.29
N ILE A 316 4.05 0.02 -23.37
CA ILE A 316 5.31 0.63 -22.97
C ILE A 316 6.15 -0.35 -22.15
N LYS A 317 5.56 -1.00 -21.15
CA LYS A 317 6.25 -1.90 -20.20
C LYS A 317 6.88 -3.12 -20.88
N HIS A 318 6.19 -3.68 -21.89
CA HIS A 318 6.68 -4.88 -22.58
C HIS A 318 7.66 -4.60 -23.72
N ARG A 319 7.70 -3.38 -24.25
CA ARG A 319 8.52 -3.04 -25.42
C ARG A 319 9.72 -2.15 -25.10
N PHE A 320 9.68 -1.41 -24.00
CA PHE A 320 10.70 -0.41 -23.70
C PHE A 320 11.23 -0.56 -22.26
N GLU A 321 12.55 -0.52 -22.16
CA GLU A 321 13.19 -0.37 -20.84
C GLU A 321 12.99 1.05 -20.29
N GLN A 322 13.19 1.22 -18.98
CA GLN A 322 13.11 2.52 -18.34
C GLN A 322 14.09 3.50 -18.98
N ASN A 323 13.62 4.70 -19.30
CA ASN A 323 14.32 5.76 -20.03
C ASN A 323 14.61 5.49 -21.52
N ALA A 324 14.15 4.36 -22.08
CA ALA A 324 14.22 4.16 -23.53
C ALA A 324 13.31 5.17 -24.25
N LYS A 325 13.82 5.72 -25.35
CA LYS A 325 13.07 6.66 -26.19
C LYS A 325 12.23 5.89 -27.19
N PHE A 326 11.00 6.35 -27.41
CA PHE A 326 10.09 5.76 -28.39
C PHE A 326 9.24 6.83 -29.07
N ASN A 327 8.66 6.47 -30.21
CA ASN A 327 7.71 7.32 -30.93
C ASN A 327 6.33 7.15 -30.27
N TYR A 328 5.82 8.20 -29.62
CA TYR A 328 4.55 8.10 -28.92
C TYR A 328 3.34 8.01 -29.84
N LEU A 329 3.41 8.54 -31.09
CA LEU A 329 2.33 8.37 -32.07
C LEU A 329 2.21 6.92 -32.54
N GLU A 330 3.32 6.23 -32.73
CA GLU A 330 3.31 4.79 -33.05
C GLU A 330 2.71 3.98 -31.88
N ALA A 331 3.01 4.37 -30.65
CA ALA A 331 2.41 3.72 -29.47
C ALA A 331 0.90 3.94 -29.42
N ILE A 332 0.43 5.18 -29.66
CA ILE A 332 -1.01 5.50 -29.73
C ILE A 332 -1.69 4.72 -30.86
N ASN A 333 -1.11 4.69 -32.06
CA ASN A 333 -1.67 3.97 -33.18
C ASN A 333 -1.80 2.46 -32.88
N ALA A 334 -0.75 1.85 -32.34
CA ALA A 334 -0.78 0.44 -31.96
C ALA A 334 -1.85 0.14 -30.89
N VAL A 335 -1.99 1.01 -29.90
CA VAL A 335 -3.04 0.86 -28.89
C VAL A 335 -4.43 1.06 -29.50
N ASN A 336 -4.61 2.04 -30.38
CA ASN A 336 -5.88 2.27 -31.09
C ASN A 336 -6.30 1.09 -31.97
N GLU A 337 -5.35 0.38 -32.56
CA GLU A 337 -5.63 -0.85 -33.32
C GLU A 337 -6.16 -1.98 -32.42
N GLU A 338 -5.75 -2.03 -31.16
CA GLU A 338 -6.20 -3.02 -30.20
C GLU A 338 -7.52 -2.63 -29.49
N ILE A 339 -7.96 -1.36 -29.58
CA ILE A 339 -9.18 -0.87 -28.95
C ILE A 339 -10.36 -1.11 -29.89
N ILE A 340 -11.30 -1.97 -29.46
CA ILE A 340 -12.48 -2.39 -30.23
C ILE A 340 -13.56 -1.30 -30.22
N ILE A 341 -13.68 -0.52 -29.13
CA ILE A 341 -14.69 0.52 -28.95
C ILE A 341 -14.14 1.83 -29.52
N ASP A 342 -14.74 2.31 -30.61
CA ASP A 342 -14.24 3.50 -31.31
C ASP A 342 -14.22 4.76 -30.42
N GLU A 343 -15.17 4.90 -29.53
CA GLU A 343 -15.26 6.01 -28.56
C GLU A 343 -14.10 6.00 -27.55
N PHE A 344 -13.42 4.87 -27.37
CA PHE A 344 -12.27 4.75 -26.47
C PHE A 344 -10.95 5.06 -27.17
N LYS A 345 -10.92 5.16 -28.48
CA LYS A 345 -9.71 5.49 -29.22
C LYS A 345 -9.16 6.85 -28.81
N ILE A 346 -7.84 6.95 -28.82
CA ILE A 346 -7.09 8.15 -28.48
C ILE A 346 -7.04 9.05 -29.71
N ASP A 347 -7.40 10.32 -29.55
CA ASP A 347 -7.22 11.32 -30.60
C ASP A 347 -5.74 11.70 -30.70
N ILE A 348 -5.23 11.70 -31.95
CA ILE A 348 -3.82 12.00 -32.25
C ILE A 348 -3.55 13.51 -32.38
N ASP A 349 -4.57 14.29 -32.64
CA ASP A 349 -4.47 15.75 -32.83
C ASP A 349 -4.42 16.55 -31.51
N GLU A 350 -4.12 15.86 -30.40
CA GLU A 350 -4.08 16.44 -29.07
C GLU A 350 -2.84 17.32 -28.84
N ASP A 351 -3.00 18.36 -28.04
CA ASP A 351 -1.91 19.22 -27.64
C ASP A 351 -0.95 18.56 -26.63
N LYS A 352 0.21 19.19 -26.40
CA LYS A 352 1.21 18.66 -25.47
C LYS A 352 0.66 18.45 -24.06
N LYS A 353 -0.23 19.33 -23.57
CA LYS A 353 -0.78 19.22 -22.21
C LYS A 353 -1.66 17.98 -22.08
N THR A 354 -2.44 17.68 -23.07
CA THR A 354 -3.28 16.48 -23.13
C THR A 354 -2.41 15.21 -23.22
N MET A 355 -1.33 15.26 -24.03
CA MET A 355 -0.36 14.17 -24.10
C MET A 355 0.42 13.99 -22.79
N ASP A 356 0.84 15.06 -22.12
CA ASP A 356 1.45 14.99 -20.79
C ASP A 356 0.50 14.31 -19.77
N THR A 357 -0.80 14.57 -19.85
CA THR A 357 -1.81 13.94 -19.00
C THR A 357 -2.01 12.46 -19.35
N LEU A 358 -2.11 12.12 -20.63
CA LEU A 358 -2.28 10.76 -21.14
C LEU A 358 -1.12 9.85 -20.72
N PHE A 359 0.13 10.35 -20.86
CA PHE A 359 1.34 9.61 -20.52
C PHE A 359 1.80 9.79 -19.07
N ALA A 360 1.03 10.51 -18.25
CA ALA A 360 1.38 10.77 -16.84
C ALA A 360 1.67 9.46 -16.07
N GLY A 361 2.90 9.31 -15.55
CA GLY A 361 3.34 8.09 -14.88
C GLY A 361 3.61 6.87 -15.76
N LEU A 362 3.59 7.03 -17.10
CA LEU A 362 3.97 6.00 -18.08
C LEU A 362 5.18 6.41 -18.91
N ALA A 363 5.26 7.69 -19.24
CA ALA A 363 6.36 8.28 -20.00
C ALA A 363 6.43 9.79 -19.75
N PHE A 364 7.52 10.42 -20.17
CA PHE A 364 7.69 11.86 -20.09
C PHE A 364 8.34 12.41 -21.35
N PHE A 365 8.12 13.70 -21.60
CA PHE A 365 8.80 14.47 -22.65
C PHE A 365 9.94 15.27 -22.02
N ALA A 366 11.18 14.98 -22.40
CA ALA A 366 12.33 15.68 -21.81
C ALA A 366 12.41 17.15 -22.23
N SER A 367 11.84 17.50 -23.40
CA SER A 367 11.77 18.86 -23.92
C SER A 367 10.61 19.03 -24.92
N GLU A 368 10.24 20.29 -25.16
CA GLU A 368 9.29 20.66 -26.21
C GLU A 368 9.73 20.18 -27.62
N ASN A 369 11.05 20.14 -27.86
CA ASN A 369 11.58 19.66 -29.12
C ASN A 369 11.42 18.14 -29.29
N GLU A 370 11.47 17.37 -28.21
CA GLU A 370 11.20 15.92 -28.27
C GLU A 370 9.73 15.67 -28.54
N PHE A 371 8.84 16.40 -27.89
CA PHE A 371 7.42 16.34 -28.18
C PHE A 371 7.13 16.60 -29.66
N LYS A 372 7.67 17.69 -30.24
CA LYS A 372 7.52 18.05 -31.66
C LYS A 372 8.10 17.01 -32.63
N ARG A 373 9.02 16.18 -32.18
CA ARG A 373 9.59 15.05 -32.94
C ARG A 373 8.89 13.72 -32.66
N ASN A 374 7.78 13.76 -31.93
CA ASN A 374 7.01 12.57 -31.51
C ASN A 374 7.81 11.59 -30.62
N VAL A 375 8.77 12.10 -29.85
CA VAL A 375 9.63 11.27 -28.99
C VAL A 375 9.24 11.44 -27.52
N ALA A 376 8.93 10.33 -26.87
CA ALA A 376 8.78 10.23 -25.41
C ALA A 376 9.82 9.28 -24.83
N SER A 377 10.08 9.40 -23.53
CA SER A 377 10.96 8.50 -22.78
C SER A 377 10.11 7.65 -21.83
N ALA A 378 10.23 6.34 -21.91
CA ALA A 378 9.50 5.39 -21.07
C ALA A 378 9.88 5.55 -19.60
N LEU A 379 8.91 5.73 -18.72
CA LEU A 379 9.10 5.76 -17.27
C LEU A 379 7.82 5.32 -16.58
N VAL A 380 7.66 4.02 -16.38
CA VAL A 380 6.45 3.45 -15.81
C VAL A 380 6.50 3.49 -14.30
N ALA A 381 5.61 4.25 -13.68
CA ALA A 381 5.57 4.49 -12.23
C ALA A 381 5.40 3.19 -11.42
N ASN A 382 4.59 2.25 -11.92
CA ASN A 382 4.33 0.96 -11.28
C ASN A 382 5.54 0.00 -11.33
N ALA A 383 6.52 0.26 -12.21
CA ALA A 383 7.77 -0.50 -12.31
C ALA A 383 8.93 0.16 -11.53
N MET A 384 8.68 1.28 -10.86
CA MET A 384 9.69 1.99 -10.08
C MET A 384 9.78 1.47 -8.63
N PRO A 385 10.96 1.64 -7.97
CA PRO A 385 11.10 1.32 -6.55
C PRO A 385 10.01 2.01 -5.70
N ARG A 386 9.53 1.33 -4.68
CA ARG A 386 8.55 1.89 -3.75
C ARG A 386 9.18 2.79 -2.68
N GLU A 387 10.44 2.52 -2.34
CA GLU A 387 11.19 3.33 -1.37
C GLU A 387 11.48 4.73 -1.94
N PRO A 388 11.15 5.81 -1.20
CA PRO A 388 11.30 7.19 -1.69
C PRO A 388 12.72 7.50 -2.17
N LYS A 389 13.74 7.11 -1.42
CA LYS A 389 15.15 7.36 -1.76
C LYS A 389 15.52 6.80 -3.14
N ASP A 390 15.15 5.56 -3.38
CA ASP A 390 15.50 4.85 -4.62
C ASP A 390 14.66 5.33 -5.79
N ARG A 391 13.37 5.61 -5.55
CA ARG A 391 12.48 6.18 -6.56
C ARG A 391 12.95 7.56 -7.01
N PHE A 392 13.30 8.45 -6.09
CA PHE A 392 13.87 9.75 -6.44
C PHE A 392 15.22 9.62 -7.16
N ALA A 393 16.05 8.63 -6.84
CA ALA A 393 17.28 8.37 -7.59
C ALA A 393 17.00 8.05 -9.07
N VAL A 394 15.98 7.24 -9.34
CA VAL A 394 15.53 6.93 -10.72
C VAL A 394 15.01 8.20 -11.40
N LEU A 395 14.16 8.99 -10.73
CA LEU A 395 13.61 10.23 -11.28
C LEU A 395 14.70 11.22 -11.68
N TRP A 396 15.70 11.45 -10.82
CA TRP A 396 16.81 12.37 -11.12
C TRP A 396 17.75 11.87 -12.20
N LYS A 397 17.85 10.55 -12.37
CA LYS A 397 18.58 9.96 -13.49
C LYS A 397 17.84 10.16 -14.82
N SER A 398 16.53 10.15 -14.78
CA SER A 398 15.66 10.25 -15.98
C SER A 398 15.56 11.69 -16.47
N LYS A 399 15.32 12.64 -15.58
CA LYS A 399 15.20 14.08 -15.92
C LYS A 399 15.74 14.92 -14.76
N PRO A 400 16.62 15.92 -15.01
CA PRO A 400 17.25 16.69 -13.93
C PRO A 400 16.31 17.65 -13.21
N LYS A 401 15.23 18.06 -13.86
CA LYS A 401 14.23 18.99 -13.32
C LYS A 401 12.83 18.57 -13.75
N TRP A 402 11.90 18.60 -12.81
CA TRP A 402 10.50 18.23 -13.00
C TRP A 402 9.58 19.36 -12.56
N LEU A 403 8.50 19.60 -13.29
CA LEU A 403 7.36 20.34 -12.75
C LEU A 403 6.61 19.46 -11.74
N LEU A 404 5.92 20.07 -10.78
CA LEU A 404 5.16 19.29 -9.80
C LEU A 404 4.11 18.39 -10.49
N THR A 405 3.40 18.94 -11.46
CA THR A 405 2.38 18.21 -12.24
C THR A 405 2.94 16.99 -12.99
N GLU A 406 4.19 17.08 -13.48
CA GLU A 406 4.88 15.95 -14.13
C GLU A 406 5.37 14.94 -13.10
N LEU A 407 5.76 15.39 -11.90
CA LEU A 407 6.32 14.56 -10.85
C LEU A 407 5.25 13.79 -10.09
N GLU A 408 4.08 14.39 -9.87
CA GLU A 408 2.97 13.85 -9.07
C GLU A 408 2.60 12.40 -9.38
N PRO A 409 2.44 11.98 -10.66
CA PRO A 409 2.08 10.60 -10.97
C PRO A 409 3.13 9.57 -10.53
N TYR A 410 4.39 10.01 -10.42
CA TYR A 410 5.49 9.17 -9.95
C TYR A 410 5.65 9.15 -8.44
N LEU A 411 4.93 9.99 -7.70
CA LEU A 411 4.88 9.98 -6.23
C LEU A 411 3.82 9.00 -5.70
N GLU A 412 2.90 8.58 -6.54
CA GLU A 412 1.90 7.57 -6.20
C GLU A 412 2.56 6.21 -5.97
N GLY A 413 2.05 5.43 -5.00
CA GLY A 413 2.58 4.10 -4.67
C GLY A 413 3.93 4.09 -3.93
N MET A 414 4.47 5.24 -3.53
CA MET A 414 5.59 5.29 -2.60
C MET A 414 5.17 4.93 -1.18
N VAL A 415 6.13 4.38 -0.44
CA VAL A 415 5.98 4.16 1.00
C VAL A 415 5.75 5.49 1.70
N LYS A 416 4.67 5.58 2.47
CA LYS A 416 4.42 6.74 3.33
C LYS A 416 5.25 6.60 4.60
N THR A 417 6.15 7.55 4.84
CA THR A 417 6.83 7.62 6.13
C THR A 417 5.87 8.22 7.16
N PRO A 418 5.66 7.61 8.33
CA PRO A 418 4.75 8.12 9.35
C PRO A 418 5.08 9.56 9.74
N GLY A 419 4.06 10.38 9.91
CA GLY A 419 4.23 11.80 10.26
C GLY A 419 4.88 12.67 9.19
N MET A 420 5.19 12.11 8.01
CA MET A 420 5.76 12.87 6.90
C MET A 420 4.67 13.21 5.89
N THR A 421 4.33 14.48 5.80
CA THR A 421 3.44 14.97 4.75
C THR A 421 4.14 14.87 3.39
N ARG A 422 3.36 14.94 2.30
CA ARG A 422 3.89 14.96 0.94
C ARG A 422 4.88 16.11 0.74
N GLU A 423 4.57 17.27 1.26
CA GLU A 423 5.40 18.49 1.21
C GLU A 423 6.72 18.27 1.95
N ALA A 424 6.67 17.69 3.16
CA ALA A 424 7.87 17.37 3.95
C ALA A 424 8.77 16.37 3.21
N MET A 425 8.18 15.38 2.53
CA MET A 425 8.92 14.41 1.70
C MET A 425 9.58 15.12 0.51
N LEU A 426 8.85 15.98 -0.20
CA LEU A 426 9.42 16.76 -1.30
C LEU A 426 10.57 17.65 -0.81
N LEU A 427 10.41 18.33 0.33
CA LEU A 427 11.48 19.14 0.93
C LEU A 427 12.70 18.30 1.35
N LYS A 428 12.49 17.07 1.76
CA LYS A 428 13.59 16.15 2.14
C LYS A 428 14.43 15.73 0.94
N TYR A 429 13.80 15.40 -0.20
CA TYR A 429 14.47 14.81 -1.36
C TYR A 429 14.70 15.77 -2.52
N CYS A 430 14.06 16.94 -2.51
CA CYS A 430 14.09 17.90 -3.62
C CYS A 430 14.61 19.27 -3.19
N ARG A 431 15.20 19.97 -4.16
CA ARG A 431 15.35 21.44 -4.14
C ARG A 431 14.26 22.04 -4.99
N VAL A 432 13.56 23.03 -4.44
CA VAL A 432 12.55 23.79 -5.17
C VAL A 432 13.21 25.05 -5.74
N SER A 433 12.94 25.32 -7.00
CA SER A 433 13.35 26.56 -7.67
C SER A 433 12.14 27.18 -8.37
N SER A 434 11.90 28.45 -8.10
CA SER A 434 10.74 29.15 -8.67
C SER A 434 10.82 29.18 -10.20
N GLY A 435 9.78 28.68 -10.85
CA GLY A 435 9.58 28.81 -12.28
C GLY A 435 9.05 30.18 -12.65
N SER A 436 9.25 30.61 -13.91
CA SER A 436 8.60 31.83 -14.39
C SER A 436 7.08 31.58 -14.45
N LYS A 437 6.27 32.62 -14.17
CA LYS A 437 4.79 32.56 -14.26
C LYS A 437 4.27 32.03 -15.62
N LYS A 438 5.11 32.07 -16.67
CA LYS A 438 4.78 31.55 -18.01
C LYS A 438 4.86 29.99 -18.10
N ILE A 439 5.54 29.32 -17.17
CA ILE A 439 5.82 27.86 -17.23
C ILE A 439 4.90 27.07 -16.27
N GLY A 440 4.09 27.77 -15.46
CA GLY A 440 3.01 27.13 -14.72
C GLY A 440 3.40 26.41 -13.43
N GLY A 441 4.49 26.80 -12.74
CA GLY A 441 4.80 26.25 -11.42
C GLY A 441 6.27 26.18 -11.07
N ASP A 442 6.56 25.66 -9.90
CA ASP A 442 7.91 25.46 -9.37
C ASP A 442 8.56 24.19 -9.95
N PHE A 443 9.88 24.27 -10.12
CA PHE A 443 10.70 23.15 -10.53
C PHE A 443 11.29 22.43 -9.33
N TYR A 444 11.24 21.14 -9.38
CA TYR A 444 11.86 20.21 -8.43
C TYR A 444 13.10 19.57 -9.05
N SER A 445 14.20 19.54 -8.31
CA SER A 445 15.48 18.97 -8.74
C SER A 445 16.15 18.23 -7.59
N LYS A 446 17.18 17.47 -7.88
CA LYS A 446 17.95 16.75 -6.85
C LYS A 446 18.47 17.71 -5.77
N ARG A 447 18.28 17.32 -4.52
CA ARG A 447 18.83 18.03 -3.36
C ARG A 447 20.32 17.74 -3.19
#